data_2ffc375e13252fee6d2e53d6932036dd
#
_entry.id   2ffc375e13252fee6d2e53d6932036dd
#
_cell.length_a   1.000
_cell.length_b   1.000
_cell.length_c   1.000
_cell.angle_alpha   90.00
_cell.angle_beta   90.00
_cell.angle_gamma   90.00
#
_symmetry.space_group_name_H-M   'P 1'
#
loop_
_entity.id
_entity.type
_entity.pdbx_description
1 polymer ?
#
loop_
_entity_poly.entity_id
_entity_poly.type
_entity_poly.pdbx_seq_one_letter_code
_entity_poly.pdbx_strand_id
1 'polypeptide(L)'
;MFFHLLNIKKMAKNNPDTEKESLYANLEKMSTEEILMGINAEDKKVSSVIKKQIPNIEKLVDAVVVKMQHGGRLFYIGAGTSGRIGILDASECPPTFGVPHDLVIGIIAGRLCN
;
A
#
# COMPACT_ATOMS: atom_id res chain seq x y z
N MET A 1 -25.16 -8.81 25.98
CA MET A 1 -24.10 -9.79 25.64
C MET A 1 -24.40 -10.60 24.36
N PHE A 2 -25.64 -10.64 23.86
CA PHE A 2 -26.02 -11.37 22.61
C PHE A 2 -25.80 -10.59 21.31
N PHE A 3 -25.76 -9.27 21.34
CA PHE A 3 -25.59 -8.44 20.12
C PHE A 3 -24.17 -8.38 19.57
N HIS A 4 -23.15 -8.71 20.37
CA HIS A 4 -21.76 -8.69 19.93
C HIS A 4 -21.36 -9.92 19.10
N LEU A 5 -22.01 -11.05 19.32
CA LEU A 5 -21.77 -12.30 18.59
C LEU A 5 -22.35 -12.32 17.17
N LEU A 6 -23.42 -11.56 16.91
CA LEU A 6 -24.03 -11.49 15.59
C LEU A 6 -23.18 -10.68 14.58
N ASN A 7 -22.42 -9.69 15.06
CA ASN A 7 -21.57 -8.88 14.18
C ASN A 7 -20.29 -9.63 13.75
N ILE A 8 -19.77 -10.50 14.61
CA ILE A 8 -18.56 -11.30 14.27
C ILE A 8 -18.88 -12.34 13.18
N LYS A 9 -20.06 -12.96 13.21
CA LYS A 9 -20.50 -13.92 12.15
C LYS A 9 -20.76 -13.26 10.80
N LYS A 10 -21.07 -11.96 10.75
CA LYS A 10 -21.31 -11.23 9.51
C LYS A 10 -20.01 -10.78 8.85
N MET A 11 -18.93 -10.61 9.62
CA MET A 11 -17.58 -10.29 9.10
C MET A 11 -16.85 -11.53 8.54
N ALA A 12 -17.22 -12.75 8.98
CA ALA A 12 -16.59 -14.00 8.53
C ALA A 12 -17.08 -14.52 7.18
N LYS A 13 -17.96 -13.79 6.48
CA LYS A 13 -18.53 -14.22 5.18
C LYS A 13 -17.95 -13.50 3.96
N ASN A 14 -17.06 -12.53 4.14
CA ASN A 14 -16.32 -11.97 3.01
C ASN A 14 -14.99 -12.70 2.92
N ASN A 15 -14.85 -13.60 1.95
CA ASN A 15 -13.52 -14.07 1.54
C ASN A 15 -12.64 -12.85 1.33
N PRO A 16 -11.47 -12.77 1.96
CA PRO A 16 -10.51 -11.70 1.70
C PRO A 16 -10.26 -11.61 0.19
N ASP A 17 -10.00 -10.42 -0.33
CA ASP A 17 -9.73 -10.25 -1.76
C ASP A 17 -8.54 -11.10 -2.25
N THR A 18 -7.64 -11.46 -1.34
CA THR A 18 -6.53 -12.38 -1.57
C THR A 18 -6.93 -13.83 -1.80
N GLU A 19 -8.15 -14.22 -1.39
CA GLU A 19 -8.69 -15.58 -1.53
C GLU A 19 -9.69 -15.71 -2.69
N LYS A 20 -9.88 -14.65 -3.47
CA LYS A 20 -10.70 -14.70 -4.68
C LYS A 20 -10.01 -15.49 -5.77
N GLU A 21 -10.82 -16.21 -6.55
CA GLU A 21 -10.31 -16.90 -7.74
C GLU A 21 -9.59 -15.92 -8.67
N SER A 22 -8.45 -16.36 -9.21
CA SER A 22 -7.70 -15.58 -10.20
C SER A 22 -8.51 -15.39 -11.48
N LEU A 23 -8.37 -14.23 -12.11
CA LEU A 23 -8.89 -13.99 -13.45
C LEU A 23 -8.17 -14.83 -14.51
N TYR A 24 -7.01 -15.39 -14.15
CA TYR A 24 -6.16 -16.20 -15.02
C TYR A 24 -6.12 -17.63 -14.48
N ALA A 25 -7.01 -18.49 -14.99
CA ALA A 25 -7.03 -19.90 -14.66
C ALA A 25 -5.92 -20.65 -15.42
N ASN A 26 -5.41 -21.72 -14.82
CA ASN A 26 -4.42 -22.61 -15.44
C ASN A 26 -3.11 -21.90 -15.87
N LEU A 27 -2.56 -21.04 -15.03
CA LEU A 27 -1.28 -20.34 -15.29
C LEU A 27 -0.17 -21.31 -15.71
N GLU A 28 -0.17 -22.53 -15.17
CA GLU A 28 0.80 -23.58 -15.48
C GLU A 28 0.73 -24.08 -16.94
N LYS A 29 -0.36 -23.79 -17.66
CA LYS A 29 -0.55 -24.17 -19.06
C LYS A 29 -0.34 -23.01 -20.04
N MET A 30 -0.21 -21.79 -19.51
CA MET A 30 -0.02 -20.60 -20.33
C MET A 30 1.40 -20.50 -20.84
N SER A 31 1.55 -20.01 -22.05
CA SER A 31 2.87 -19.64 -22.59
C SER A 31 3.43 -18.43 -21.85
N THR A 32 4.73 -18.24 -21.91
CA THR A 32 5.41 -17.04 -21.36
C THR A 32 4.80 -15.75 -21.90
N GLU A 33 4.50 -15.71 -23.21
CA GLU A 33 3.88 -14.54 -23.83
C GLU A 33 2.50 -14.24 -23.25
N GLU A 34 1.63 -15.23 -23.09
CA GLU A 34 0.31 -15.08 -22.51
C GLU A 34 0.38 -14.55 -21.06
N ILE A 35 1.32 -15.07 -20.25
CA ILE A 35 1.55 -14.59 -18.87
C ILE A 35 1.99 -13.13 -18.88
N LEU A 36 2.97 -12.76 -19.71
CA LEU A 36 3.48 -11.39 -19.79
C LEU A 36 2.41 -10.41 -20.30
N MET A 37 1.61 -10.82 -21.28
CA MET A 37 0.49 -10.01 -21.77
C MET A 37 -0.58 -9.82 -20.66
N GLY A 38 -0.87 -10.86 -19.89
CA GLY A 38 -1.76 -10.79 -18.75
C GLY A 38 -1.29 -9.80 -17.70
N ILE A 39 -0.02 -9.90 -17.26
CA ILE A 39 0.60 -8.97 -16.32
C ILE A 39 0.49 -7.52 -16.83
N ASN A 40 0.88 -7.28 -18.08
CA ASN A 40 0.81 -5.94 -18.68
C ASN A 40 -0.63 -5.39 -18.76
N ALA A 41 -1.61 -6.26 -18.99
CA ALA A 41 -3.02 -5.86 -19.02
C ALA A 41 -3.53 -5.45 -17.63
N GLU A 42 -3.10 -6.15 -16.56
CA GLU A 42 -3.44 -5.77 -15.18
C GLU A 42 -2.75 -4.47 -14.77
N ASP A 43 -1.46 -4.30 -15.08
CA ASP A 43 -0.70 -3.08 -14.77
C ASP A 43 -1.35 -1.83 -15.40
N LYS A 44 -1.86 -1.93 -16.62
CA LYS A 44 -2.59 -0.82 -17.27
C LYS A 44 -3.82 -0.35 -16.50
N LYS A 45 -4.49 -1.25 -15.77
CA LYS A 45 -5.66 -0.89 -14.98
C LYS A 45 -5.30 0.01 -13.80
N VAL A 46 -4.11 -0.19 -13.21
CA VAL A 46 -3.64 0.55 -12.03
C VAL A 46 -3.61 2.05 -12.31
N SER A 47 -2.99 2.48 -13.41
CA SER A 47 -2.89 3.91 -13.76
C SER A 47 -4.26 4.57 -13.95
N SER A 48 -5.21 3.83 -14.53
CA SER A 48 -6.59 4.32 -14.74
C SER A 48 -7.35 4.49 -13.43
N VAL A 49 -7.12 3.60 -12.46
CA VAL A 49 -7.73 3.70 -11.12
C VAL A 49 -7.12 4.88 -10.36
N ILE A 50 -5.78 5.00 -10.36
CA ILE A 50 -5.07 6.10 -9.69
C ILE A 50 -5.50 7.44 -10.27
N LYS A 51 -5.64 7.56 -11.58
CA LYS A 51 -6.11 8.80 -12.23
C LYS A 51 -7.42 9.32 -11.63
N LYS A 52 -8.34 8.43 -11.29
CA LYS A 52 -9.61 8.80 -10.64
C LYS A 52 -9.43 9.27 -9.19
N GLN A 53 -8.33 8.91 -8.55
CA GLN A 53 -8.02 9.26 -7.16
C GLN A 53 -7.12 10.49 -7.03
N ILE A 54 -6.60 11.05 -8.14
CA ILE A 54 -5.73 12.23 -8.11
C ILE A 54 -6.30 13.36 -7.24
N PRO A 55 -7.59 13.74 -7.31
CA PRO A 55 -8.11 14.80 -6.44
C PRO A 55 -8.07 14.49 -4.94
N ASN A 56 -8.14 13.22 -4.57
CA ASN A 56 -8.01 12.80 -3.17
C ASN A 56 -6.54 12.76 -2.72
N ILE A 57 -5.66 12.36 -3.62
CA ILE A 57 -4.21 12.37 -3.39
C ILE A 57 -3.73 13.82 -3.23
N GLU A 58 -4.15 14.74 -4.08
CA GLU A 58 -3.85 16.16 -3.99
C GLU A 58 -4.21 16.73 -2.62
N LYS A 59 -5.45 16.53 -2.16
CA LYS A 59 -5.89 16.98 -0.83
C LYS A 59 -5.03 16.43 0.31
N LEU A 60 -4.63 15.16 0.20
CA LEU A 60 -3.75 14.54 1.20
C LEU A 60 -2.37 15.19 1.18
N VAL A 61 -1.79 15.35 0.00
CA VAL A 61 -0.45 15.95 -0.17
C VAL A 61 -0.45 17.38 0.36
N ASP A 62 -1.42 18.20 0.00
CA ASP A 62 -1.54 19.58 0.47
C ASP A 62 -1.63 19.66 2.00
N ALA A 63 -2.42 18.79 2.61
CA ALA A 63 -2.55 18.73 4.07
C ALA A 63 -1.23 18.31 4.74
N VAL A 64 -0.49 17.37 4.16
CA VAL A 64 0.83 16.94 4.64
C VAL A 64 1.84 18.09 4.53
N VAL A 65 1.91 18.76 3.38
CA VAL A 65 2.82 19.88 3.13
C VAL A 65 2.63 20.99 4.17
N VAL A 66 1.39 21.41 4.40
CA VAL A 66 1.07 22.44 5.40
C VAL A 66 1.57 22.03 6.80
N LYS A 67 1.36 20.79 7.19
CA LYS A 67 1.82 20.31 8.51
C LYS A 67 3.35 20.25 8.60
N MET A 68 4.02 19.78 7.56
CA MET A 68 5.48 19.72 7.52
C MET A 68 6.12 21.12 7.56
N GLN A 69 5.55 22.11 6.87
CA GLN A 69 5.99 23.51 6.91
C GLN A 69 5.88 24.13 8.33
N HIS A 70 5.01 23.61 9.17
CA HIS A 70 4.86 24.01 10.57
C HIS A 70 5.62 23.11 11.56
N GLY A 71 6.66 22.41 11.09
CA GLY A 71 7.51 21.57 11.94
C GLY A 71 6.93 20.17 12.21
N GLY A 72 5.89 19.76 11.48
CA GLY A 72 5.38 18.40 11.52
C GLY A 72 6.32 17.41 10.84
N ARG A 73 6.13 16.13 11.15
CA ARG A 73 6.89 15.00 10.59
C ARG A 73 5.96 14.02 9.91
N LEU A 74 6.44 13.33 8.87
CA LEU A 74 5.71 12.29 8.18
C LEU A 74 6.09 10.91 8.75
N PHE A 75 5.09 10.10 9.08
CA PHE A 75 5.28 8.74 9.54
C PHE A 75 4.63 7.75 8.57
N TYR A 76 5.44 6.86 8.01
CA TYR A 76 4.96 5.66 7.32
C TYR A 76 4.83 4.53 8.33
N ILE A 77 3.64 3.98 8.48
CA ILE A 77 3.38 2.86 9.39
C ILE A 77 2.83 1.71 8.58
N GLY A 78 3.52 0.57 8.59
CA GLY A 78 3.11 -0.60 7.82
C GLY A 78 3.64 -1.90 8.38
N ALA A 79 3.15 -3.02 7.84
CA ALA A 79 3.63 -4.36 8.15
C ALA A 79 4.15 -5.04 6.87
N GLY A 80 5.04 -6.01 7.01
CA GLY A 80 5.58 -6.77 5.88
C GLY A 80 6.19 -5.88 4.79
N THR A 81 5.86 -6.13 3.54
CA THR A 81 6.37 -5.38 2.38
C THR A 81 5.98 -3.90 2.42
N SER A 82 4.76 -3.58 2.84
CA SER A 82 4.31 -2.18 2.95
C SER A 82 5.16 -1.39 3.94
N GLY A 83 5.51 -1.98 5.09
CA GLY A 83 6.41 -1.35 6.05
C GLY A 83 7.83 -1.17 5.50
N ARG A 84 8.34 -2.16 4.74
CA ARG A 84 9.66 -2.06 4.09
C ARG A 84 9.72 -0.94 3.07
N ILE A 85 8.69 -0.77 2.25
CA ILE A 85 8.59 0.33 1.28
C ILE A 85 8.59 1.68 1.99
N GLY A 86 7.85 1.81 3.11
CA GLY A 86 7.85 3.04 3.90
C GLY A 86 9.23 3.37 4.52
N ILE A 87 9.97 2.36 4.99
CA ILE A 87 11.35 2.54 5.47
C ILE A 87 12.28 2.94 4.34
N LEU A 88 12.17 2.29 3.18
CA LEU A 88 12.98 2.60 2.00
C LEU A 88 12.77 4.07 1.60
N ASP A 89 11.54 4.51 1.43
CA ASP A 89 11.21 5.90 1.07
C ASP A 89 11.77 6.90 2.11
N ALA A 90 11.56 6.63 3.40
CA ALA A 90 12.10 7.46 4.48
C ALA A 90 13.62 7.55 4.45
N SER A 91 14.33 6.46 4.12
CA SER A 91 15.80 6.43 4.06
C SER A 91 16.38 7.21 2.88
N GLU A 92 15.61 7.34 1.79
CA GLU A 92 16.02 8.09 0.59
C GLU A 92 15.78 9.59 0.69
N CYS A 93 14.94 10.04 1.63
CA CYS A 93 14.65 11.47 1.78
C CYS A 93 15.87 12.33 2.12
N PRO A 94 16.75 11.97 3.07
CA PRO A 94 17.93 12.76 3.38
C PRO A 94 18.94 12.89 2.22
N PRO A 95 19.37 11.81 1.55
CA PRO A 95 20.34 11.93 0.46
C PRO A 95 19.75 12.59 -0.78
N THR A 96 18.44 12.47 -1.03
CA THR A 96 17.79 13.01 -2.22
C THR A 96 17.42 14.49 -2.06
N PHE A 97 16.90 14.87 -0.90
CA PHE A 97 16.36 16.21 -0.67
C PHE A 97 17.15 17.04 0.35
N GLY A 98 18.20 16.50 0.95
CA GLY A 98 19.00 17.20 1.97
C GLY A 98 18.25 17.53 3.25
N VAL A 99 17.22 16.77 3.57
CA VAL A 99 16.38 16.97 4.77
C VAL A 99 16.92 16.20 5.97
N PRO A 100 16.57 16.60 7.23
CA PRO A 100 16.94 15.85 8.42
C PRO A 100 16.38 14.41 8.41
N HIS A 101 17.13 13.47 8.98
CA HIS A 101 16.76 12.05 9.06
C HIS A 101 15.48 11.77 9.85
N ASP A 102 15.03 12.69 10.66
CA ASP A 102 13.84 12.57 11.50
C ASP A 102 12.60 13.25 10.92
N LEU A 103 12.69 13.84 9.72
CA LEU A 103 11.57 14.49 9.05
C LEU A 103 10.58 13.46 8.50
N VAL A 104 11.07 12.39 7.90
CA VAL A 104 10.29 11.28 7.38
C VAL A 104 10.73 9.99 8.05
N ILE A 105 9.82 9.28 8.70
CA ILE A 105 10.11 8.14 9.56
C ILE A 105 9.30 6.93 9.09
N GLY A 106 9.99 5.82 8.81
CA GLY A 106 9.36 4.53 8.54
C GLY A 106 9.25 3.69 9.81
N ILE A 107 8.06 3.16 10.08
CA ILE A 107 7.79 2.24 11.20
C ILE A 107 7.21 0.96 10.63
N ILE A 108 7.89 -0.16 10.88
CA ILE A 108 7.42 -1.48 10.46
C ILE A 108 6.92 -2.27 11.67
N ALA A 109 5.70 -2.81 11.55
CA ALA A 109 5.16 -3.76 12.52
C ALA A 109 5.75 -5.15 12.26
N GLY A 110 6.25 -5.79 13.30
CA GLY A 110 6.80 -7.15 13.25
C GLY A 110 8.06 -7.27 14.10
N ARG A 111 8.47 -8.52 14.37
CA ARG A 111 9.71 -8.81 15.07
C ARG A 111 10.89 -8.38 14.20
N LEU A 112 11.84 -7.68 14.78
CA LEU A 112 13.18 -7.60 14.22
C LEU A 112 13.69 -9.05 14.06
N CYS A 113 13.86 -9.48 12.82
CA CYS A 113 14.64 -10.69 12.58
C CYS A 113 16.10 -10.33 12.93
N ASN A 114 16.58 -10.88 14.04
CA ASN A 114 18.00 -10.93 14.33
C ASN A 114 18.71 -11.80 13.30
#